data_573d360136d5509eddd809f2dbba3761
#
_entry.id   573d360136d5509eddd809f2dbba3761
#
_cell.length_a   1.000
_cell.length_b   1.000
_cell.length_c   1.000
_cell.angle_alpha   90.00
_cell.angle_beta   90.00
_cell.angle_gamma   90.00
#
_symmetry.space_group_name_H-M   'P 1'
#
loop_
_entity.id
_entity.type
_entity.pdbx_description
1 polymer ?
#
loop_
_entity_poly.entity_id
_entity_poly.type
_entity_poly.pdbx_seq_one_letter_code
_entity_poly.pdbx_strand_id
1 'polypeptide(L)'
;MTFTSTILRNIKILTAAQILASVAGLFSSALLARALGADGFGVLGFGTAFLSLLGIAASLNTDTYGTREIARNPNEAGPICSPILGLRLTLSVLAYAVFIAIVLMLDRNQTEKTVLLVQAGGIFVSIFILDFVFQGLERMGINGLRQI
;
A
#
# COMPACT_ATOMS: atom_id res chain seq x y z
N MET A 1 -30.42 -7.51 16.51
CA MET A 1 -29.06 -8.08 16.49
C MET A 1 -28.15 -7.10 17.18
N THR A 2 -27.48 -7.49 18.23
CA THR A 2 -26.69 -6.59 19.07
C THR A 2 -25.44 -6.14 18.31
N PHE A 3 -25.13 -4.85 18.36
CA PHE A 3 -23.96 -4.18 17.77
C PHE A 3 -22.65 -4.98 17.99
N THR A 4 -22.49 -5.56 19.16
CA THR A 4 -21.36 -6.41 19.55
C THR A 4 -21.24 -7.68 18.70
N SER A 5 -22.35 -8.32 18.30
CA SER A 5 -22.31 -9.54 17.48
C SER A 5 -21.86 -9.29 16.05
N THR A 6 -22.19 -8.14 15.49
CA THR A 6 -21.75 -7.73 14.15
C THR A 6 -20.26 -7.39 14.13
N ILE A 7 -19.77 -6.69 15.14
CA ILE A 7 -18.35 -6.38 15.29
C ILE A 7 -17.53 -7.66 15.43
N LEU A 8 -17.93 -8.56 16.32
CA LEU A 8 -17.24 -9.84 16.53
C LEU A 8 -17.22 -10.70 15.26
N ARG A 9 -18.31 -10.71 14.49
CA ARG A 9 -18.38 -11.43 13.21
C ARG A 9 -17.42 -10.84 12.17
N ASN A 10 -17.38 -9.52 12.06
CA ASN A 10 -16.49 -8.84 11.12
C ASN A 10 -15.02 -9.05 11.48
N ILE A 11 -14.66 -8.98 12.77
CA ILE A 11 -13.30 -9.28 13.24
C ILE A 11 -12.91 -10.71 12.89
N LYS A 12 -13.77 -11.70 13.14
CA LYS A 12 -13.49 -13.11 12.81
C LYS A 12 -13.26 -13.31 11.31
N ILE A 13 -14.10 -12.69 10.46
CA ILE A 13 -13.97 -12.78 8.99
C ILE A 13 -12.66 -12.14 8.54
N LEU A 14 -12.34 -10.95 9.02
CA LEU A 14 -11.10 -10.25 8.68
C LEU A 14 -9.87 -11.03 9.14
N THR A 15 -9.90 -11.58 10.36
CA THR A 15 -8.80 -12.41 10.88
C THR A 15 -8.63 -13.69 10.07
N ALA A 16 -9.71 -14.37 9.73
CA ALA A 16 -9.65 -15.57 8.91
C ALA A 16 -9.11 -15.26 7.49
N ALA A 17 -9.56 -14.17 6.87
CA ALA A 17 -9.05 -13.72 5.58
C ALA A 17 -7.55 -13.40 5.65
N GLN A 18 -7.10 -12.73 6.72
CA GLN A 18 -5.68 -12.42 6.92
C GLN A 18 -4.82 -13.67 7.10
N ILE A 19 -5.30 -14.67 7.86
CA ILE A 19 -4.61 -15.96 8.02
C ILE A 19 -4.49 -16.67 6.67
N LEU A 20 -5.57 -16.75 5.90
CA LEU A 20 -5.56 -17.35 4.56
C LEU A 20 -4.60 -16.64 3.62
N ALA A 21 -4.61 -15.31 3.60
CA ALA A 21 -3.69 -14.51 2.80
C ALA A 21 -2.22 -14.75 3.22
N SER A 22 -1.94 -14.85 4.52
CA SER A 22 -0.60 -15.13 5.03
C SER A 22 -0.10 -16.53 4.63
N VAL A 23 -0.97 -17.53 4.73
CA VAL A 23 -0.65 -18.91 4.29
C VAL A 23 -0.39 -18.95 2.79
N ALA A 24 -1.24 -18.33 1.98
CA ALA A 24 -1.05 -18.23 0.54
C ALA A 24 0.27 -17.50 0.19
N GLY A 25 0.59 -16.44 0.91
CA GLY A 25 1.85 -15.69 0.77
C GLY A 25 3.08 -16.55 1.08
N LEU A 26 3.02 -17.39 2.12
CA LEU A 26 4.11 -18.33 2.44
C LEU A 26 4.32 -19.36 1.33
N PHE A 27 3.24 -19.95 0.81
CA PHE A 27 3.34 -20.89 -0.31
C PHE A 27 3.89 -20.22 -1.56
N SER A 28 3.40 -19.03 -1.90
CA SER A 28 3.88 -18.26 -3.06
C SER A 28 5.36 -17.93 -2.94
N SER A 29 5.81 -17.47 -1.76
CA SER A 29 7.23 -17.16 -1.56
C SER A 29 8.12 -18.39 -1.63
N ALA A 30 7.67 -19.54 -1.11
CA ALA A 30 8.40 -20.80 -1.21
C ALA A 30 8.52 -21.29 -2.66
N LEU A 31 7.45 -21.17 -3.46
CA LEU A 31 7.47 -21.51 -4.88
C LEU A 31 8.38 -20.58 -5.67
N LEU A 32 8.32 -19.27 -5.40
CA LEU A 32 9.20 -18.28 -6.03
C LEU A 32 10.68 -18.54 -5.68
N ALA A 33 10.99 -18.84 -4.42
CA ALA A 33 12.34 -19.15 -4.01
C ALA A 33 12.89 -20.39 -4.71
N ARG A 34 12.05 -21.42 -4.91
CA ARG A 34 12.44 -22.64 -5.65
C ARG A 34 12.62 -22.38 -7.14
N ALA A 35 11.75 -21.57 -7.75
CA ALA A 35 11.79 -21.29 -9.18
C ALA A 35 12.95 -20.37 -9.60
N LEU A 36 13.25 -19.35 -8.77
CA LEU A 36 14.24 -18.32 -9.07
C LEU A 36 15.63 -18.61 -8.49
N GLY A 37 15.72 -19.57 -7.57
CA GLY A 37 16.95 -19.81 -6.82
C GLY A 37 17.27 -18.69 -5.83
N ALA A 38 18.41 -18.84 -5.12
CA ALA A 38 18.79 -17.88 -4.07
C ALA A 38 19.07 -16.48 -4.62
N ASP A 39 19.75 -16.38 -5.76
CA ASP A 39 20.14 -15.10 -6.36
C ASP A 39 18.91 -14.33 -6.89
N GLY A 40 18.04 -14.98 -7.66
CA GLY A 40 16.82 -14.34 -8.19
C GLY A 40 15.86 -13.94 -7.09
N PHE A 41 15.70 -14.78 -6.06
CA PHE A 41 14.86 -14.44 -4.90
C PHE A 41 15.46 -13.27 -4.09
N GLY A 42 16.80 -13.20 -4.00
CA GLY A 42 17.52 -12.07 -3.40
C GLY A 42 17.26 -10.75 -4.12
N VAL A 43 17.27 -10.75 -5.46
CA VAL A 43 16.93 -9.56 -6.27
C VAL A 43 15.50 -9.08 -6.00
N LEU A 44 14.54 -10.01 -5.97
CA LEU A 44 13.14 -9.66 -5.65
C LEU A 44 12.99 -9.12 -4.23
N GLY A 45 13.67 -9.73 -3.26
CA GLY A 45 13.66 -9.28 -1.86
C GLY A 45 14.25 -7.87 -1.72
N PHE A 46 15.37 -7.60 -2.37
CA PHE A 46 15.99 -6.28 -2.40
C PHE A 46 15.05 -5.23 -3.00
N GLY A 47 14.45 -5.52 -4.16
CA GLY A 47 13.49 -4.62 -4.78
C GLY A 47 12.29 -4.35 -3.89
N THR A 48 11.73 -5.38 -3.24
CA THR A 48 10.60 -5.25 -2.31
C THR A 48 10.95 -4.38 -1.10
N ALA A 49 12.13 -4.57 -0.50
CA ALA A 49 12.59 -3.76 0.63
C ALA A 49 12.74 -2.28 0.24
N PHE A 50 13.34 -2.01 -0.93
CA PHE A 50 13.45 -0.65 -1.44
C PHE A 50 12.09 -0.02 -1.75
N LEU A 51 11.19 -0.76 -2.41
CA LEU A 51 9.82 -0.29 -2.65
C LEU A 51 9.08 0.08 -1.38
N SER A 52 9.27 -0.70 -0.32
CA SER A 52 8.65 -0.40 0.98
C SER A 52 9.17 0.92 1.55
N LEU A 53 10.48 1.17 1.49
CA LEU A 53 11.08 2.43 1.92
C LEU A 53 10.58 3.62 1.08
N LEU A 54 10.59 3.47 -0.24
CA LEU A 54 10.10 4.51 -1.15
C LEU A 54 8.61 4.75 -0.99
N GLY A 55 7.81 3.72 -0.73
CA GLY A 55 6.39 3.82 -0.45
C GLY A 55 6.10 4.63 0.81
N ILE A 56 6.86 4.41 1.88
CA ILE A 56 6.76 5.22 3.11
C ILE A 56 7.08 6.69 2.81
N ALA A 57 8.16 6.95 2.08
CA ALA A 57 8.55 8.30 1.69
C ALA A 57 7.51 8.96 0.76
N ALA A 58 6.92 8.21 -0.17
CA ALA A 58 5.91 8.72 -1.10
C ALA A 58 4.56 8.99 -0.42
N SER A 59 4.20 8.21 0.59
CA SER A 59 2.93 8.40 1.31
C SER A 59 2.98 9.55 2.32
N LEU A 60 4.14 9.82 2.93
CA LEU A 60 4.31 10.82 4.01
C LEU A 60 3.16 10.82 5.03
N ASN A 61 2.63 9.64 5.32
CA ASN A 61 1.49 9.45 6.22
C ASN A 61 0.22 10.24 5.84
N THR A 62 0.06 10.57 4.55
CA THR A 62 -1.10 11.30 4.03
C THR A 62 -2.41 10.53 4.20
N ASP A 63 -2.34 9.20 4.40
CA ASP A 63 -3.51 8.36 4.72
C ASP A 63 -4.17 8.79 6.02
N THR A 64 -3.39 8.97 7.08
CA THR A 64 -3.91 9.40 8.38
C THR A 64 -4.51 10.81 8.32
N TYR A 65 -3.85 11.72 7.60
CA TYR A 65 -4.36 13.08 7.38
C TYR A 65 -5.68 13.04 6.60
N GLY A 66 -5.70 12.34 5.45
CA GLY A 66 -6.88 12.21 4.60
C GLY A 66 -8.07 11.58 5.31
N THR A 67 -7.85 10.47 6.05
CA THR A 67 -8.90 9.83 6.86
C THR A 67 -9.50 10.81 7.88
N ARG A 68 -8.65 11.57 8.57
CA ARG A 68 -9.11 12.53 9.59
C ARG A 68 -9.88 13.69 8.99
N GLU A 69 -9.45 14.24 7.87
CA GLU A 69 -10.06 15.40 7.27
C GLU A 69 -11.39 15.05 6.58
N ILE A 70 -11.45 13.91 5.87
CA ILE A 70 -12.69 13.37 5.32
C ILE A 70 -13.68 13.04 6.44
N ALA A 71 -13.20 12.51 7.58
CA ALA A 71 -14.03 12.24 8.74
C ALA A 71 -14.60 13.52 9.35
N ARG A 72 -14.00 14.67 9.17
CA ARG A 72 -14.53 15.97 9.62
C ARG A 72 -15.54 16.59 8.64
N ASN A 73 -15.22 16.52 7.34
CA ASN A 73 -15.97 17.17 6.27
C ASN A 73 -16.30 16.19 5.14
N PRO A 74 -17.33 15.34 5.28
CA PRO A 74 -17.66 14.29 4.31
C PRO A 74 -17.99 14.78 2.92
N ASN A 75 -18.65 15.93 2.88
CA ASN A 75 -19.11 16.53 1.63
C ASN A 75 -17.95 17.12 0.80
N GLU A 76 -16.76 17.25 1.40
CA GLU A 76 -15.56 17.79 0.78
C GLU A 76 -14.49 16.72 0.48
N ALA A 77 -14.88 15.45 0.44
CA ALA A 77 -13.93 14.35 0.15
C ALA A 77 -13.17 14.56 -1.16
N GLY A 78 -13.81 15.02 -2.23
CA GLY A 78 -13.17 15.30 -3.51
C GLY A 78 -12.08 16.39 -3.44
N PRO A 79 -12.38 17.60 -2.96
CA PRO A 79 -11.38 18.65 -2.72
C PRO A 79 -10.23 18.24 -1.81
N ILE A 80 -10.47 17.37 -0.83
CA ILE A 80 -9.43 16.87 0.08
C ILE A 80 -8.54 15.81 -0.60
N CYS A 81 -9.12 14.93 -1.42
CA CYS A 81 -8.36 13.88 -2.10
C CYS A 81 -7.45 14.42 -3.21
N SER A 82 -7.88 15.45 -3.94
CA SER A 82 -7.14 15.98 -5.08
C SER A 82 -5.70 16.42 -4.73
N PRO A 83 -5.46 17.28 -3.71
CA PRO A 83 -4.11 17.67 -3.35
C PRO A 83 -3.28 16.51 -2.78
N ILE A 84 -3.90 15.56 -2.08
CA ILE A 84 -3.22 14.37 -1.56
C ILE A 84 -2.70 13.51 -2.72
N LEU A 85 -3.52 13.27 -3.73
CA LEU A 85 -3.12 12.52 -4.93
C LEU A 85 -2.02 13.25 -5.70
N GLY A 86 -2.11 14.56 -5.86
CA GLY A 86 -1.09 15.37 -6.49
C GLY A 86 0.26 15.28 -5.77
N LEU A 87 0.25 15.39 -4.44
CA LEU A 87 1.44 15.25 -3.62
C LEU A 87 2.05 13.84 -3.74
N ARG A 88 1.23 12.79 -3.64
CA ARG A 88 1.67 11.39 -3.78
C ARG A 88 2.28 11.13 -5.15
N LEU A 89 1.65 11.64 -6.21
CA LEU A 89 2.17 11.49 -7.57
C LEU A 89 3.55 12.14 -7.69
N THR A 90 3.71 13.37 -7.21
CA THR A 90 4.98 14.09 -7.26
C THR A 90 6.07 13.35 -6.47
N LEU A 91 5.76 12.91 -5.26
CA LEU A 91 6.70 12.16 -4.41
C LEU A 91 7.05 10.80 -5.03
N SER A 92 6.08 10.10 -5.63
CA SER A 92 6.33 8.82 -6.30
C SER A 92 7.21 8.97 -7.53
N VAL A 93 7.05 10.04 -8.31
CA VAL A 93 7.94 10.35 -9.45
C VAL A 93 9.36 10.62 -8.96
N LEU A 94 9.53 11.42 -7.92
CA LEU A 94 10.84 11.69 -7.33
C LEU A 94 11.48 10.41 -6.76
N ALA A 95 10.73 9.62 -6.02
CA ALA A 95 11.19 8.35 -5.45
C ALA A 95 11.60 7.37 -6.55
N TYR A 96 10.84 7.26 -7.63
CA TYR A 96 11.16 6.42 -8.78
C TYR A 96 12.42 6.90 -9.49
N ALA A 97 12.59 8.22 -9.68
CA ALA A 97 13.80 8.79 -10.27
C ALA A 97 15.05 8.49 -9.44
N VAL A 98 14.96 8.64 -8.12
CA VAL A 98 16.04 8.27 -7.19
C VAL A 98 16.36 6.78 -7.29
N PHE A 99 15.33 5.93 -7.36
CA PHE A 99 15.52 4.49 -7.49
C PHE A 99 16.20 4.10 -8.80
N ILE A 100 15.81 4.72 -9.92
CA ILE A 100 16.49 4.53 -11.22
C ILE A 100 17.98 4.88 -11.08
N ALA A 101 18.30 6.02 -10.50
CA ALA A 101 19.69 6.44 -10.32
C ALA A 101 20.49 5.40 -9.50
N ILE A 102 19.90 4.89 -8.42
CA ILE A 102 20.51 3.84 -7.60
C ILE A 102 20.73 2.56 -8.41
N VAL A 103 19.71 2.08 -9.15
CA VAL A 103 19.79 0.85 -9.94
C VAL A 103 20.84 0.96 -11.04
N LEU A 104 20.98 2.12 -11.66
CA LEU A 104 22.00 2.36 -12.70
C LEU A 104 23.43 2.31 -12.12
N MET A 105 23.60 2.77 -10.88
CA MET A 105 24.89 2.74 -10.18
C MET A 105 25.26 1.34 -9.64
N LEU A 106 24.30 0.42 -9.52
CA LEU A 106 24.57 -0.94 -9.10
C LEU A 106 25.31 -1.70 -10.21
N ASP A 107 26.36 -2.41 -9.82
CA ASP A 107 27.08 -3.32 -10.72
C ASP A 107 26.33 -4.67 -10.76
N ARG A 108 25.24 -4.71 -11.52
CA ARG A 108 24.34 -5.86 -11.67
C ARG A 108 24.07 -6.15 -13.13
N ASN A 109 23.66 -7.39 -13.42
CA ASN A 109 23.26 -7.81 -14.76
C ASN A 109 22.07 -7.00 -15.29
N GLN A 110 22.02 -6.81 -16.61
CA GLN A 110 20.91 -6.06 -17.26
C GLN A 110 19.53 -6.66 -16.94
N THR A 111 19.42 -7.99 -16.85
CA THR A 111 18.18 -8.67 -16.47
C THR A 111 17.74 -8.29 -15.06
N GLU A 112 18.64 -8.28 -14.09
CA GLU A 112 18.36 -7.90 -12.71
C GLU A 112 17.92 -6.43 -12.62
N LYS A 113 18.62 -5.53 -13.32
CA LYS A 113 18.24 -4.11 -13.41
C LYS A 113 16.84 -3.93 -13.97
N THR A 114 16.51 -4.65 -15.04
CA THR A 114 15.18 -4.60 -15.64
C THR A 114 14.10 -5.07 -14.66
N VAL A 115 14.33 -6.17 -13.94
CA VAL A 115 13.41 -6.69 -12.93
C VAL A 115 13.18 -5.65 -11.83
N LEU A 116 14.24 -5.03 -11.32
CA LEU A 116 14.13 -3.99 -10.29
C LEU A 116 13.34 -2.77 -10.76
N LEU A 117 13.58 -2.31 -12.00
CA LEU A 117 12.87 -1.17 -12.57
C LEU A 117 11.38 -1.45 -12.80
N VAL A 118 11.06 -2.64 -13.31
CA VAL A 118 9.66 -3.07 -13.49
C VAL A 118 8.95 -3.18 -12.13
N GLN A 119 9.62 -3.78 -11.15
CA GLN A 119 9.09 -3.89 -9.79
C GLN A 119 8.86 -2.52 -9.15
N ALA A 120 9.80 -1.59 -9.33
CA ALA A 120 9.68 -0.22 -8.84
C ALA A 120 8.50 0.55 -9.45
N GLY A 121 8.08 0.21 -10.67
CA GLY A 121 6.86 0.74 -11.27
C GLY A 121 5.60 0.50 -10.45
N GLY A 122 5.60 -0.49 -9.57
CA GLY A 122 4.53 -0.76 -8.61
C GLY A 122 4.23 0.42 -7.66
N ILE A 123 5.18 1.35 -7.47
CA ILE A 123 4.97 2.53 -6.62
C ILE A 123 3.82 3.41 -7.16
N PHE A 124 3.66 3.48 -8.48
CA PHE A 124 2.58 4.26 -9.10
C PHE A 124 1.20 3.63 -8.85
N VAL A 125 1.13 2.29 -8.73
CA VAL A 125 -0.12 1.61 -8.40
C VAL A 125 -0.56 1.97 -6.98
N SER A 126 0.38 2.13 -6.05
CA SER A 126 0.09 2.49 -4.66
C SER A 126 -0.59 3.86 -4.50
N ILE A 127 -0.41 4.79 -5.46
CA ILE A 127 -1.05 6.11 -5.44
C ILE A 127 -2.57 5.98 -5.47
N PHE A 128 -3.08 5.00 -6.23
CA PHE A 128 -4.50 4.76 -6.41
C PHE A 128 -5.15 3.94 -5.29
N ILE A 129 -4.38 3.52 -4.30
CA ILE A 129 -4.92 2.87 -3.10
C ILE A 129 -5.52 3.95 -2.21
N LEU A 130 -6.85 4.09 -2.31
CA LEU A 130 -7.63 5.13 -1.63
C LEU A 130 -8.29 4.61 -0.34
N ASP A 131 -7.63 3.70 0.37
CA ASP A 131 -8.17 3.09 1.59
C ASP A 131 -8.55 4.13 2.65
N PHE A 132 -7.84 5.25 2.69
CA PHE A 132 -8.13 6.35 3.61
C PHE A 132 -9.49 7.01 3.35
N VAL A 133 -9.98 6.99 2.10
CA VAL A 133 -11.30 7.52 1.75
C VAL A 133 -12.39 6.63 2.33
N PHE A 134 -12.26 5.31 2.13
CA PHE A 134 -13.21 4.34 2.67
C PHE A 134 -13.20 4.33 4.19
N GLN A 135 -12.01 4.39 4.80
CA GLN A 135 -11.88 4.48 6.26
C GLN A 135 -12.48 5.77 6.82
N GLY A 136 -12.30 6.91 6.14
CA GLY A 136 -12.89 8.19 6.54
C GLY A 136 -14.41 8.18 6.48
N LEU A 137 -14.99 7.58 5.44
CA LEU A 137 -16.44 7.47 5.25
C LEU A 137 -17.09 6.44 6.20
N GLU A 138 -16.44 5.30 6.49
CA GLU A 138 -16.95 4.31 7.44
C GLU A 138 -17.10 4.84 8.88
N ARG A 139 -16.15 5.65 9.35
CA ARG A 139 -16.24 6.29 10.66
C ARG A 139 -17.45 7.21 10.81
N MET A 140 -17.99 7.69 9.70
CA MET A 140 -19.18 8.55 9.71
C MET A 140 -20.49 7.78 9.79
N GLY A 141 -20.59 6.62 9.18
CA GLY A 141 -21.75 5.77 9.37
C GLY A 141 -21.99 5.44 10.84
N ILE A 142 -20.92 5.29 11.62
CA ILE A 142 -20.98 5.02 13.07
C ILE A 142 -21.36 6.29 13.87
N ASN A 143 -20.89 7.46 13.48
CA ASN A 143 -21.21 8.72 14.16
C ASN A 143 -22.62 9.24 13.83
N GLY A 144 -23.11 9.00 12.60
CA GLY A 144 -24.50 9.33 12.23
C GLY A 144 -25.54 8.50 12.99
N LEU A 145 -25.23 7.24 13.31
CA LEU A 145 -26.08 6.39 14.15
C LEU A 145 -26.03 6.73 15.65
N ARG A 146 -25.06 7.51 16.08
CA ARG A 146 -24.91 7.95 17.47
C ARG A 146 -25.63 9.26 17.79
N GLN A 147 -26.10 9.97 16.78
CA GLN A 147 -26.85 11.24 16.91
C GLN A 147 -28.38 11.09 16.77
N ILE A 148 -28.88 9.87 16.60
CA ILE A 148 -30.31 9.50 16.71
C ILE A 148 -30.54 8.75 18.02
#